data_d747dad1da676e4223bff62300a11cef
#
_entry.id   d747dad1da676e4223bff62300a11cef
#
_cell.length_a   1.000
_cell.length_b   1.000
_cell.length_c   1.000
_cell.angle_alpha   90.00
_cell.angle_beta   90.00
_cell.angle_gamma   90.00
#
_symmetry.space_group_name_H-M   'P 1'
#
loop_
_entity.id
_entity.type
_entity.pdbx_description
1 polymer ?
#
loop_
_entity_poly.entity_id
_entity_poly.type
_entity_poly.pdbx_seq_one_letter_code
_entity_poly.pdbx_strand_id
1 'polypeptide(L)'
;MVDTASVRRAIPLKGWLDELLVVVMVVVALLLGWAVKGWVERQVVSFTSEDGGISLHYPARWLGQVDKNALLTVSDVRQEGVFKPTFSLSMREMNPDFPLTQNDLLVTLSVAKAEALTAYRVLSVDPATVDGQTASTMTYAYVAEPAGAPQNAIPAVVQAVDCVVTYEGEAYVFTFATLAEHFERDEVIFRSILGSVDFD
;
A
#
# COMPACT_ATOMS: atom_id res chain seq x y z
N MET A 1 -81.66 7.35 -19.93
CA MET A 1 -80.94 6.12 -20.19
C MET A 1 -79.56 6.58 -20.74
N VAL A 2 -78.60 6.78 -19.83
CA VAL A 2 -77.31 7.34 -20.20
C VAL A 2 -76.27 6.21 -20.14
N ASP A 3 -75.78 5.91 -21.33
CA ASP A 3 -74.78 4.84 -21.53
C ASP A 3 -73.40 5.31 -21.14
N THR A 4 -72.88 4.80 -20.04
CA THR A 4 -71.54 5.13 -19.53
C THR A 4 -70.50 4.16 -20.15
N ALA A 5 -70.04 4.47 -21.34
CA ALA A 5 -68.94 3.75 -21.96
C ALA A 5 -67.61 3.95 -21.14
N SER A 6 -67.19 2.91 -20.45
CA SER A 6 -65.91 2.83 -19.73
C SER A 6 -64.74 2.82 -20.72
N VAL A 7 -64.07 3.97 -20.85
CA VAL A 7 -62.81 4.09 -21.59
C VAL A 7 -61.71 3.39 -20.77
N ARG A 8 -61.43 2.12 -21.10
CA ARG A 8 -60.20 1.46 -20.66
C ARG A 8 -59.02 2.11 -21.37
N ARG A 9 -58.26 2.97 -20.66
CA ARG A 9 -56.95 3.43 -21.11
C ARG A 9 -56.04 2.24 -21.16
N ALA A 10 -55.74 1.73 -22.34
CA ALA A 10 -54.62 0.81 -22.56
C ALA A 10 -53.34 1.59 -22.28
N ILE A 11 -52.63 1.21 -21.23
CA ILE A 11 -51.28 1.72 -20.95
C ILE A 11 -50.37 1.21 -22.09
N PRO A 12 -49.68 2.09 -22.86
CA PRO A 12 -48.84 1.65 -23.96
C PRO A 12 -47.63 0.89 -23.39
N LEU A 13 -47.68 -0.43 -23.48
CA LEU A 13 -46.58 -1.35 -23.12
C LEU A 13 -45.23 -0.98 -23.76
N LYS A 14 -45.24 -0.23 -24.84
CA LYS A 14 -44.06 0.20 -25.60
C LYS A 14 -43.18 1.22 -24.81
N GLY A 15 -43.79 2.14 -24.04
CA GLY A 15 -43.04 3.13 -23.26
C GLY A 15 -42.29 2.52 -22.08
N TRP A 16 -42.84 1.49 -21.43
CA TRP A 16 -42.20 0.83 -20.29
C TRP A 16 -41.00 -0.01 -20.71
N LEU A 17 -41.01 -0.64 -21.87
CA LEU A 17 -39.86 -1.38 -22.41
C LEU A 17 -38.69 -0.43 -22.75
N ASP A 18 -38.98 0.76 -23.30
CA ASP A 18 -37.97 1.76 -23.62
C ASP A 18 -37.32 2.32 -22.34
N GLU A 19 -38.11 2.59 -21.29
CA GLU A 19 -37.59 3.02 -19.99
C GLU A 19 -36.75 1.92 -19.31
N LEU A 20 -37.21 0.68 -19.37
CA LEU A 20 -36.47 -0.47 -18.82
C LEU A 20 -35.15 -0.68 -19.55
N LEU A 21 -35.12 -0.51 -20.87
CA LEU A 21 -33.89 -0.62 -21.68
C LEU A 21 -32.87 0.43 -21.29
N VAL A 22 -33.31 1.68 -21.07
CA VAL A 22 -32.42 2.76 -20.58
C VAL A 22 -31.85 2.43 -19.20
N VAL A 23 -32.68 1.97 -18.27
CA VAL A 23 -32.22 1.58 -16.93
C VAL A 23 -31.20 0.44 -16.99
N VAL A 24 -31.46 -0.59 -17.80
CA VAL A 24 -30.52 -1.71 -18.01
C VAL A 24 -29.20 -1.21 -18.59
N MET A 25 -29.25 -0.32 -19.59
CA MET A 25 -28.03 0.25 -20.20
C MET A 25 -27.21 1.03 -19.18
N VAL A 26 -27.83 1.84 -18.32
CA VAL A 26 -27.15 2.58 -17.25
C VAL A 26 -26.52 1.63 -16.24
N VAL A 27 -27.24 0.59 -15.79
CA VAL A 27 -26.72 -0.40 -14.85
C VAL A 27 -25.52 -1.14 -15.45
N VAL A 28 -25.59 -1.55 -16.72
CA VAL A 28 -24.48 -2.22 -17.42
C VAL A 28 -23.27 -1.28 -17.53
N ALA A 29 -23.47 0.00 -17.88
CA ALA A 29 -22.41 0.98 -17.95
C ALA A 29 -21.73 1.21 -16.59
N LEU A 30 -22.50 1.26 -15.49
CA LEU A 30 -21.95 1.38 -14.13
C LEU A 30 -21.16 0.14 -13.72
N LEU A 31 -21.67 -1.07 -14.02
CA LEU A 31 -20.99 -2.33 -13.74
C LEU A 31 -19.67 -2.45 -14.52
N LEU A 32 -19.68 -2.07 -15.81
CA LEU A 32 -18.48 -2.04 -16.63
C LEU A 32 -17.47 -1.02 -16.11
N GLY A 33 -17.91 0.18 -15.74
CA GLY A 33 -17.06 1.20 -15.14
C GLY A 33 -16.40 0.72 -13.83
N TRP A 34 -17.17 0.03 -12.98
CA TRP A 34 -16.67 -0.56 -11.75
C TRP A 34 -15.67 -1.71 -11.99
N ALA A 35 -15.96 -2.58 -12.96
CA ALA A 35 -15.08 -3.68 -13.34
C ALA A 35 -13.75 -3.17 -13.93
N VAL A 36 -13.78 -2.17 -14.81
CA VAL A 36 -12.57 -1.53 -15.38
C VAL A 36 -11.76 -0.85 -14.29
N LYS A 37 -12.40 -0.12 -13.37
CA LYS A 37 -11.72 0.49 -12.23
C LYS A 37 -10.98 -0.56 -11.40
N GLY A 38 -11.66 -1.65 -11.01
CA GLY A 38 -11.05 -2.73 -10.23
C GLY A 38 -9.90 -3.44 -10.97
N TRP A 39 -9.97 -3.55 -12.29
CA TRP A 39 -8.90 -4.13 -13.11
C TRP A 39 -7.65 -3.23 -13.16
N VAL A 40 -7.84 -1.93 -13.35
CA VAL A 40 -6.73 -0.94 -13.39
C VAL A 40 -6.05 -0.80 -12.02
N GLU A 41 -6.83 -0.84 -10.94
CA GLU A 41 -6.30 -0.73 -9.57
C GLU A 41 -5.48 -1.96 -9.14
N ARG A 42 -5.67 -3.11 -9.79
CA ARG A 42 -4.94 -4.37 -9.51
C ARG A 42 -3.68 -4.55 -10.35
N GLN A 43 -3.33 -3.60 -11.21
CA GLN A 43 -2.10 -3.70 -11.97
C GLN A 43 -0.89 -3.58 -11.03
N VAL A 44 0.04 -4.53 -11.15
CA VAL A 44 1.28 -4.58 -10.39
C VAL A 44 2.47 -4.54 -11.33
N VAL A 45 3.58 -4.04 -10.84
CA VAL A 45 4.89 -4.06 -11.50
C VAL A 45 5.79 -4.99 -10.72
N SER A 46 6.53 -5.85 -11.42
CA SER A 46 7.56 -6.70 -10.83
C SER A 46 8.86 -5.91 -10.69
N PHE A 47 9.48 -6.05 -9.55
CA PHE A 47 10.85 -5.64 -9.28
C PHE A 47 11.67 -6.91 -9.07
N THR A 48 12.86 -6.94 -9.63
CA THR A 48 13.87 -7.97 -9.36
C THR A 48 15.19 -7.24 -9.11
N SER A 49 15.92 -7.61 -8.07
CA SER A 49 17.22 -6.99 -7.78
C SER A 49 18.22 -7.32 -8.90
N GLU A 50 19.24 -6.48 -9.09
CA GLU A 50 20.25 -6.67 -10.13
C GLU A 50 21.03 -7.98 -9.94
N ASP A 51 21.20 -8.41 -8.71
CA ASP A 51 21.88 -9.65 -8.34
C ASP A 51 20.97 -10.88 -8.39
N GLY A 52 19.68 -10.70 -8.71
CA GLY A 52 18.69 -11.80 -8.84
C GLY A 52 18.20 -12.37 -7.50
N GLY A 53 18.75 -11.99 -6.36
CA GLY A 53 18.50 -12.62 -5.06
C GLY A 53 17.13 -12.32 -4.43
N ILE A 54 16.36 -11.36 -4.96
CA ILE A 54 15.03 -11.05 -4.47
C ILE A 54 14.14 -10.47 -5.56
N SER A 55 12.90 -10.93 -5.62
CA SER A 55 11.86 -10.36 -6.45
C SER A 55 10.61 -10.03 -5.65
N LEU A 56 9.84 -9.03 -6.09
CA LEU A 56 8.57 -8.64 -5.48
C LEU A 56 7.67 -7.88 -6.45
N HIS A 57 6.40 -7.73 -6.08
CA HIS A 57 5.42 -6.98 -6.86
C HIS A 57 4.87 -5.80 -6.06
N TYR A 58 4.77 -4.63 -6.69
CA TYR A 58 4.19 -3.44 -6.10
C TYR A 58 3.16 -2.79 -7.04
N PRO A 59 2.22 -1.95 -6.52
CA PRO A 59 1.18 -1.35 -7.36
C PRO A 59 1.76 -0.50 -8.50
N ALA A 60 1.31 -0.72 -9.74
CA ALA A 60 1.80 -0.02 -10.93
C ALA A 60 1.62 1.51 -10.90
N ARG A 61 0.73 2.00 -10.04
CA ARG A 61 0.49 3.44 -9.84
C ARG A 61 1.56 4.13 -8.99
N TRP A 62 2.41 3.36 -8.30
CA TRP A 62 3.48 3.91 -7.47
C TRP A 62 4.68 4.25 -8.32
N LEU A 63 5.30 5.40 -8.05
CA LEU A 63 6.46 5.85 -8.80
C LEU A 63 7.75 5.55 -8.03
N GLY A 64 8.71 4.98 -8.76
CA GLY A 64 10.05 4.75 -8.25
C GLY A 64 10.78 6.06 -7.96
N GLN A 65 11.48 6.09 -6.83
CA GLN A 65 12.39 7.15 -6.45
C GLN A 65 13.80 6.58 -6.39
N VAL A 66 14.77 7.37 -6.82
CA VAL A 66 16.19 6.96 -6.73
C VAL A 66 16.66 7.24 -5.32
N ASP A 67 16.91 6.19 -4.56
CA ASP A 67 17.59 6.24 -3.26
C ASP A 67 18.87 5.43 -3.35
N LYS A 68 20.01 6.04 -2.94
CA LYS A 68 21.31 5.37 -3.00
C LYS A 68 21.49 4.28 -1.94
N ASN A 69 20.64 4.28 -0.93
CA ASN A 69 20.73 3.39 0.23
C ASN A 69 19.63 2.31 0.22
N ALA A 70 18.81 2.26 -0.84
CA ALA A 70 17.75 1.29 -0.98
C ALA A 70 17.80 0.64 -2.36
N LEU A 71 17.49 -0.65 -2.40
CA LEU A 71 17.33 -1.40 -3.66
C LEU A 71 16.10 -0.90 -4.43
N LEU A 72 15.06 -0.55 -3.70
CA LEU A 72 13.81 -0.04 -4.25
C LEU A 72 13.21 1.00 -3.29
N THR A 73 12.78 2.13 -3.83
CA THR A 73 11.91 3.07 -3.12
C THR A 73 10.79 3.50 -4.06
N VAL A 74 9.55 3.30 -3.63
CA VAL A 74 8.35 3.65 -4.41
C VAL A 74 7.34 4.39 -3.55
N SER A 75 6.59 5.32 -4.14
CA SER A 75 5.57 6.08 -3.41
C SER A 75 4.31 6.31 -4.24
N ASP A 76 3.15 6.38 -3.58
CA ASP A 76 1.88 6.75 -4.21
C ASP A 76 1.79 8.26 -4.39
N VAL A 77 2.23 8.75 -5.54
CA VAL A 77 2.22 10.19 -5.86
C VAL A 77 0.83 10.75 -6.15
N ARG A 78 -0.18 9.89 -6.34
CA ARG A 78 -1.56 10.32 -6.63
C ARG A 78 -2.35 10.62 -5.35
N GLN A 79 -1.92 10.08 -4.22
CA GLN A 79 -2.55 10.39 -2.95
C GLN A 79 -2.26 11.86 -2.60
N GLU A 80 -3.31 12.65 -2.49
CA GLU A 80 -3.21 14.04 -2.02
C GLU A 80 -2.95 14.02 -0.51
N GLY A 81 -2.07 14.89 -0.03
CA GLY A 81 -1.75 14.99 1.38
C GLY A 81 -0.33 15.45 1.64
N VAL A 82 -0.07 15.73 2.90
CA VAL A 82 1.22 16.22 3.41
C VAL A 82 2.29 15.14 3.38
N PHE A 83 1.88 13.87 3.49
CA PHE A 83 2.75 12.70 3.44
C PHE A 83 2.14 11.66 2.48
N LYS A 84 2.97 11.09 1.62
CA LYS A 84 2.57 10.08 0.65
C LYS A 84 2.96 8.70 1.13
N PRO A 85 2.10 7.68 0.97
CA PRO A 85 2.48 6.31 1.24
C PRO A 85 3.75 5.95 0.50
N THR A 86 4.73 5.43 1.22
CA THR A 86 6.06 5.10 0.69
C THR A 86 6.43 3.69 1.14
N PHE A 87 6.97 2.92 0.21
CA PHE A 87 7.58 1.63 0.48
C PHE A 87 9.04 1.68 0.06
N SER A 88 9.91 1.12 0.88
CA SER A 88 11.32 0.95 0.53
C SER A 88 11.82 -0.43 0.93
N LEU A 89 12.71 -0.97 0.11
CA LEU A 89 13.47 -2.18 0.35
C LEU A 89 14.95 -1.81 0.42
N SER A 90 15.59 -2.12 1.51
CA SER A 90 17.03 -2.00 1.65
C SER A 90 17.65 -3.33 2.07
N MET A 91 18.88 -3.57 1.64
CA MET A 91 19.67 -4.74 1.95
C MET A 91 20.90 -4.32 2.74
N ARG A 92 21.32 -5.17 3.67
CA ARG A 92 22.56 -5.02 4.44
C ARG A 92 23.27 -6.36 4.53
N GLU A 93 24.54 -6.37 4.17
CA GLU A 93 25.40 -7.53 4.45
C GLU A 93 25.52 -7.73 5.95
N MET A 94 25.39 -8.97 6.40
CA MET A 94 25.60 -9.33 7.79
C MET A 94 27.04 -9.82 7.97
N ASN A 95 27.65 -9.42 9.11
CA ASN A 95 28.97 -9.95 9.46
C ASN A 95 28.83 -11.43 9.86
N PRO A 96 29.46 -12.38 9.15
CA PRO A 96 29.38 -13.80 9.46
C PRO A 96 29.95 -14.15 10.85
N ASP A 97 30.90 -13.36 11.35
CA ASP A 97 31.51 -13.57 12.66
C ASP A 97 30.59 -13.13 13.82
N PHE A 98 29.60 -12.28 13.53
CA PHE A 98 28.65 -11.74 14.50
C PHE A 98 27.23 -11.77 13.90
N PRO A 99 26.60 -12.96 13.76
CA PRO A 99 25.27 -13.08 13.20
C PRO A 99 24.25 -12.40 14.14
N LEU A 100 23.63 -11.34 13.65
CA LEU A 100 22.54 -10.65 14.35
C LEU A 100 21.22 -11.36 14.06
N THR A 101 20.37 -11.47 15.07
CA THR A 101 18.99 -11.92 14.86
C THR A 101 18.15 -10.79 14.24
N GLN A 102 16.98 -11.11 13.67
CA GLN A 102 16.04 -10.09 13.17
C GLN A 102 15.66 -9.07 14.25
N ASN A 103 15.52 -9.53 15.50
CA ASN A 103 15.22 -8.65 16.62
C ASN A 103 16.38 -7.71 16.97
N ASP A 104 17.63 -8.18 16.90
CA ASP A 104 18.80 -7.33 17.11
C ASP A 104 18.90 -6.23 16.04
N LEU A 105 18.58 -6.60 14.80
CA LEU A 105 18.51 -5.65 13.68
C LEU A 105 17.40 -4.61 13.89
N LEU A 106 16.19 -5.03 14.33
CA LEU A 106 15.10 -4.10 14.65
C LEU A 106 15.47 -3.14 15.78
N VAL A 107 16.16 -3.63 16.82
CA VAL A 107 16.67 -2.77 17.91
C VAL A 107 17.65 -1.74 17.36
N THR A 108 18.59 -2.17 16.51
CA THR A 108 19.58 -1.26 15.88
C THR A 108 18.87 -0.22 15.01
N LEU A 109 17.91 -0.63 14.19
CA LEU A 109 17.09 0.26 13.37
C LEU A 109 16.28 1.24 14.22
N SER A 110 15.72 0.76 15.35
CA SER A 110 14.93 1.59 16.28
C SER A 110 15.80 2.71 16.89
N VAL A 111 17.02 2.40 17.30
CA VAL A 111 17.95 3.41 17.84
C VAL A 111 18.27 4.46 16.78
N ALA A 112 18.65 4.03 15.57
CA ALA A 112 18.96 4.95 14.48
C ALA A 112 17.76 5.85 14.10
N LYS A 113 16.55 5.28 14.12
CA LYS A 113 15.32 6.04 13.85
C LYS A 113 14.96 7.00 14.97
N ALA A 114 15.19 6.62 16.22
CA ALA A 114 14.98 7.50 17.37
C ALA A 114 15.86 8.75 17.34
N GLU A 115 17.07 8.64 16.76
CA GLU A 115 17.98 9.78 16.55
C GLU A 115 17.56 10.65 15.35
N ALA A 116 16.98 10.05 14.31
CA ALA A 116 16.71 10.73 13.05
C ALA A 116 15.27 11.30 12.95
N LEU A 117 14.29 10.69 13.65
CA LEU A 117 12.88 11.01 13.52
C LEU A 117 12.33 11.78 14.73
N THR A 118 11.55 12.81 14.45
CA THR A 118 10.91 13.64 15.50
C THR A 118 9.78 12.88 16.18
N ALA A 119 9.75 12.87 17.52
CA ALA A 119 8.73 12.22 18.34
C ALA A 119 8.54 10.72 18.01
N TYR A 120 9.61 10.04 17.67
CA TYR A 120 9.62 8.62 17.38
C TYR A 120 9.13 7.77 18.56
N ARG A 121 8.25 6.82 18.27
CA ARG A 121 7.72 5.90 19.27
C ARG A 121 7.42 4.53 18.67
N VAL A 122 7.98 3.48 19.22
CA VAL A 122 7.62 2.09 18.91
C VAL A 122 6.24 1.78 19.49
N LEU A 123 5.37 1.16 18.68
CA LEU A 123 4.01 0.77 19.04
C LEU A 123 3.94 -0.74 19.32
N SER A 124 4.51 -1.57 18.44
CA SER A 124 4.56 -3.04 18.60
C SER A 124 5.78 -3.63 17.92
N VAL A 125 6.16 -4.83 18.37
CA VAL A 125 7.12 -5.71 17.69
C VAL A 125 6.49 -7.11 17.67
N ASP A 126 6.33 -7.66 16.46
CA ASP A 126 5.59 -8.90 16.25
C ASP A 126 6.39 -9.85 15.34
N PRO A 127 6.29 -11.18 15.55
CA PRO A 127 6.87 -12.14 14.62
C PRO A 127 6.08 -12.14 13.31
N ALA A 128 6.77 -12.40 12.20
CA ALA A 128 6.21 -12.50 10.87
C ALA A 128 6.87 -13.63 10.07
N THR A 129 6.36 -13.89 8.89
CA THR A 129 6.95 -14.82 7.92
C THR A 129 6.84 -14.19 6.54
N VAL A 130 7.93 -14.22 5.77
CA VAL A 130 7.98 -13.73 4.39
C VAL A 130 8.63 -14.83 3.55
N ASP A 131 7.95 -15.29 2.52
CA ASP A 131 8.41 -16.40 1.65
C ASP A 131 8.94 -17.62 2.45
N GLY A 132 8.21 -18.05 3.48
CA GLY A 132 8.61 -19.17 4.34
C GLY A 132 9.77 -18.85 5.30
N GLN A 133 10.44 -17.71 5.19
CA GLN A 133 11.52 -17.29 6.08
C GLN A 133 10.97 -16.62 7.34
N THR A 134 11.65 -16.85 8.46
CA THR A 134 11.33 -16.15 9.72
C THR A 134 11.62 -14.67 9.57
N ALA A 135 10.70 -13.85 9.99
CA ALA A 135 10.78 -12.40 9.97
C ALA A 135 10.34 -11.80 11.31
N SER A 136 10.70 -10.55 11.52
CA SER A 136 10.18 -9.74 12.64
C SER A 136 9.72 -8.39 12.12
N THR A 137 8.57 -7.93 12.60
CA THR A 137 8.03 -6.62 12.26
C THR A 137 8.08 -5.68 13.45
N MET A 138 8.31 -4.40 13.19
CA MET A 138 8.23 -3.33 14.18
C MET A 138 7.35 -2.22 13.64
N THR A 139 6.24 -1.97 14.30
CA THR A 139 5.36 -0.84 14.01
C THR A 139 5.72 0.34 14.91
N TYR A 140 5.83 1.53 14.33
CA TYR A 140 6.19 2.74 15.06
C TYR A 140 5.47 3.97 14.46
N ALA A 141 5.44 5.06 15.23
CA ALA A 141 4.92 6.34 14.79
C ALA A 141 5.96 7.44 14.99
N TYR A 142 5.90 8.47 14.17
CA TYR A 142 6.74 9.67 14.25
C TYR A 142 6.02 10.88 13.63
N VAL A 143 6.58 12.06 13.87
CA VAL A 143 6.10 13.30 13.26
C VAL A 143 6.97 13.66 12.07
N ALA A 144 6.36 13.74 10.89
CA ALA A 144 7.01 14.18 9.68
C ALA A 144 6.71 15.66 9.41
N GLU A 145 7.77 16.41 9.13
CA GLU A 145 7.65 17.75 8.59
C GLU A 145 7.65 17.66 7.06
N PRO A 146 6.67 18.30 6.37
CA PRO A 146 6.65 18.28 4.92
C PRO A 146 7.90 18.92 4.33
N ALA A 147 8.61 18.23 3.47
CA ALA A 147 9.77 18.76 2.79
C ALA A 147 9.43 20.02 1.99
N GLY A 148 10.10 21.14 2.27
CA GLY A 148 9.85 22.43 1.62
C GLY A 148 8.57 23.14 2.04
N ALA A 149 7.93 22.69 3.12
CA ALA A 149 6.74 23.35 3.65
C ALA A 149 7.06 24.73 4.26
N PRO A 150 6.11 25.68 4.20
CA PRO A 150 6.22 26.94 4.92
C PRO A 150 6.33 26.68 6.43
N GLN A 151 6.97 27.59 7.18
CA GLN A 151 7.22 27.46 8.63
C GLN A 151 5.99 27.20 9.50
N ASN A 152 4.79 27.40 8.97
CA ASN A 152 3.49 27.18 9.62
C ASN A 152 2.73 25.97 9.07
N ALA A 153 3.39 25.07 8.33
CA ALA A 153 2.76 23.81 7.92
C ALA A 153 2.46 22.95 9.15
N ILE A 154 1.30 22.31 9.12
CA ILE A 154 0.90 21.40 10.20
C ILE A 154 1.71 20.11 10.06
N PRO A 155 2.49 19.70 11.09
CA PRO A 155 3.20 18.44 11.08
C PRO A 155 2.24 17.27 10.91
N ALA A 156 2.66 16.24 10.15
CA ALA A 156 1.85 15.05 9.95
C ALA A 156 2.32 13.92 10.88
N VAL A 157 1.37 13.24 11.53
CA VAL A 157 1.67 11.99 12.24
C VAL A 157 1.71 10.87 11.21
N VAL A 158 2.88 10.25 11.09
CA VAL A 158 3.13 9.11 10.22
C VAL A 158 3.21 7.85 11.09
N GLN A 159 2.58 6.80 10.63
CA GLN A 159 2.77 5.45 11.17
C GLN A 159 3.48 4.60 10.11
N ALA A 160 4.44 3.82 10.59
CA ALA A 160 5.28 3.01 9.72
C ALA A 160 5.48 1.62 10.30
N VAL A 161 5.83 0.68 9.43
CA VAL A 161 6.20 -0.69 9.79
C VAL A 161 7.48 -1.07 9.07
N ASP A 162 8.43 -1.61 9.82
CA ASP A 162 9.61 -2.31 9.28
C ASP A 162 9.41 -3.80 9.42
N CYS A 163 9.71 -4.54 8.37
CA CYS A 163 9.82 -6.00 8.41
C CYS A 163 11.25 -6.37 8.07
N VAL A 164 11.89 -7.13 8.93
CA VAL A 164 13.27 -7.60 8.77
C VAL A 164 13.27 -9.10 8.54
N VAL A 165 13.90 -9.51 7.45
CA VAL A 165 14.14 -10.91 7.07
C VAL A 165 15.64 -11.11 6.90
N THR A 166 16.15 -12.25 7.34
CA THR A 166 17.54 -12.66 7.06
C THR A 166 17.52 -13.84 6.10
N TYR A 167 18.24 -13.71 5.01
CA TYR A 167 18.36 -14.74 3.99
C TYR A 167 19.79 -14.75 3.42
N GLU A 168 20.42 -15.92 3.31
CA GLU A 168 21.77 -16.16 2.75
C GLU A 168 22.89 -15.23 3.28
N GLY A 169 22.83 -14.83 4.54
CA GLY A 169 23.83 -13.94 5.14
C GLY A 169 23.57 -12.45 4.93
N GLU A 170 22.43 -12.12 4.36
CA GLU A 170 21.97 -10.73 4.16
C GLU A 170 20.72 -10.45 4.99
N ALA A 171 20.53 -9.19 5.35
CA ALA A 171 19.35 -8.69 6.02
C ALA A 171 18.58 -7.78 5.09
N TYR A 172 17.35 -8.18 4.77
CA TYR A 172 16.42 -7.38 3.98
C TYR A 172 15.47 -6.63 4.91
N VAL A 173 15.39 -5.33 4.72
CA VAL A 173 14.51 -4.44 5.50
C VAL A 173 13.48 -3.84 4.57
N PHE A 174 12.23 -4.24 4.77
CA PHE A 174 11.06 -3.71 4.09
C PHE A 174 10.43 -2.65 4.98
N THR A 175 10.43 -1.40 4.55
CA THR A 175 9.83 -0.29 5.29
C THR A 175 8.62 0.23 4.55
N PHE A 176 7.49 0.35 5.25
CA PHE A 176 6.28 1.00 4.74
C PHE A 176 5.88 2.12 5.68
N ALA A 177 5.55 3.29 5.13
CA ALA A 177 5.14 4.46 5.89
C ALA A 177 3.96 5.16 5.21
N THR A 178 2.97 5.56 6.01
CA THR A 178 1.80 6.34 5.57
C THR A 178 1.29 7.23 6.70
N LEU A 179 0.34 8.12 6.43
CA LEU A 179 -0.34 8.88 7.48
C LEU A 179 -1.00 7.94 8.49
N ALA A 180 -0.88 8.25 9.78
CA ALA A 180 -1.41 7.40 10.85
C ALA A 180 -2.94 7.15 10.71
N GLU A 181 -3.69 8.14 10.23
CA GLU A 181 -5.13 8.02 9.98
C GLU A 181 -5.49 7.08 8.82
N HIS A 182 -4.52 6.78 7.94
CA HIS A 182 -4.70 5.89 6.79
C HIS A 182 -4.02 4.52 6.97
N PHE A 183 -3.29 4.32 8.06
CA PHE A 183 -2.41 3.16 8.24
C PHE A 183 -3.15 1.82 8.09
N GLU A 184 -4.26 1.62 8.78
CA GLU A 184 -5.03 0.36 8.70
C GLU A 184 -5.50 0.03 7.28
N ARG A 185 -5.89 1.05 6.53
CA ARG A 185 -6.31 0.90 5.13
C ARG A 185 -5.13 0.55 4.22
N ASP A 186 -4.03 1.27 4.39
CA ASP A 186 -2.88 1.21 3.48
C ASP A 186 -1.94 0.04 3.82
N GLU A 187 -1.94 -0.46 5.06
CA GLU A 187 -1.18 -1.64 5.50
C GLU A 187 -1.52 -2.91 4.67
N VAL A 188 -2.73 -2.99 4.15
CA VAL A 188 -3.13 -4.09 3.26
C VAL A 188 -2.23 -4.15 2.01
N ILE A 189 -1.80 -2.98 1.50
CA ILE A 189 -0.88 -2.90 0.36
C ILE A 189 0.48 -3.45 0.77
N PHE A 190 0.99 -3.06 1.93
CA PHE A 190 2.26 -3.57 2.46
C PHE A 190 2.25 -5.10 2.60
N ARG A 191 1.19 -5.66 3.19
CA ARG A 191 1.02 -7.11 3.31
C ARG A 191 0.95 -7.81 1.95
N SER A 192 0.33 -7.17 0.96
CA SER A 192 0.28 -7.69 -0.42
C SER A 192 1.67 -7.69 -1.07
N ILE A 193 2.48 -6.65 -0.84
CA ILE A 193 3.86 -6.59 -1.32
C ILE A 193 4.69 -7.68 -0.66
N LEU A 194 4.65 -7.80 0.68
CA LEU A 194 5.37 -8.85 1.42
C LEU A 194 4.96 -10.27 0.99
N GLY A 195 3.67 -10.48 0.72
CA GLY A 195 3.15 -11.76 0.23
C GLY A 195 3.55 -12.10 -1.21
N SER A 196 4.18 -11.17 -1.93
CA SER A 196 4.70 -11.38 -3.28
C SER A 196 6.22 -11.47 -3.33
N VAL A 197 6.88 -11.38 -2.18
CA VAL A 197 8.35 -11.54 -2.09
C VAL A 197 8.70 -12.99 -2.39
N ASP A 198 9.74 -13.15 -3.19
CA ASP A 198 10.34 -14.43 -3.56
C ASP A 198 11.87 -14.27 -3.45
N PHE A 199 12.50 -15.13 -2.68
CA PHE A 199 13.95 -15.22 -2.52
C PHE A 199 14.46 -16.37 -3.39
N ASP A 200 15.22 -16.04 -4.44
CA ASP A 200 15.83 -17.00 -5.40
C ASP A 200 17.14 -17.65 -4.86
#